data_27391a938db9e2349b2ec5214bc9f03f
#
_entry.id   27391a938db9e2349b2ec5214bc9f03f
#
_cell.length_a   1.000
_cell.length_b   1.000
_cell.length_c   1.000
_cell.angle_alpha   90.00
_cell.angle_beta   90.00
_cell.angle_gamma   90.00
#
_symmetry.space_group_name_H-M   'P 1'
#
loop_
_entity.id
_entity.type
_entity.pdbx_description
1 polymer ?
#
loop_
_entity_poly.entity_id
_entity_poly.type
_entity_poly.pdbx_seq_one_letter_code
_entity_poly.pdbx_strand_id
1 'polypeptide(L)'
;MSGHGIVLFIENIETHEIYKSKSLNGMSNNAVIENVSAGLYEVCRVEIPFGDKWFMNDSPELKSFFGTLEIRPNTNYFMGKYLSTFQGKISNRQVLFSLEGHVMPEKLIKFINKKGLDADGFVPIKPKEESFVLAEFSDVGLRISIEL
;
A
#
# COMPACT_ATOMS: atom_id res chain seq x y z
N MET A 1 -8.74 17.89 -8.43
CA MET A 1 -8.02 16.63 -8.23
C MET A 1 -7.72 16.44 -6.76
N SER A 2 -8.19 15.42 -6.23
CA SER A 2 -7.93 15.13 -4.83
C SER A 2 -6.52 14.64 -4.66
N GLY A 3 -5.78 14.99 -3.74
CA GLY A 3 -4.46 14.47 -3.49
C GLY A 3 -4.46 13.04 -2.97
N HIS A 4 -5.27 12.16 -3.54
CA HIS A 4 -5.32 10.77 -3.10
C HIS A 4 -4.13 9.98 -3.60
N GLY A 5 -3.41 9.38 -2.71
CA GLY A 5 -2.38 8.44 -3.01
C GLY A 5 -2.87 7.01 -2.84
N ILE A 6 -1.93 6.11 -2.60
CA ILE A 6 -2.26 4.73 -2.31
C ILE A 6 -3.16 4.64 -1.07
N VAL A 7 -4.15 3.77 -1.13
CA VAL A 7 -5.00 3.45 0.01
C VAL A 7 -4.83 1.98 0.34
N LEU A 8 -4.50 1.71 1.59
CA LEU A 8 -4.22 0.37 2.07
C LEU A 8 -5.25 -0.01 3.13
N PHE A 9 -5.76 -1.23 3.06
CA PHE A 9 -6.69 -1.76 4.05
C PHE A 9 -6.06 -2.97 4.70
N ILE A 10 -6.10 -3.01 6.03
CA ILE A 10 -5.67 -4.19 6.77
C ILE A 10 -6.85 -4.72 7.59
N GLU A 11 -6.90 -6.02 7.70
CA GLU A 11 -7.98 -6.71 8.42
C GLU A 11 -7.39 -7.55 9.55
N ASN A 12 -7.96 -7.42 10.74
CA ASN A 12 -7.60 -8.29 11.85
C ASN A 12 -8.10 -9.69 11.55
N ILE A 13 -7.21 -10.68 11.61
CA ILE A 13 -7.53 -12.06 11.23
C ILE A 13 -8.59 -12.66 12.18
N GLU A 14 -8.57 -12.28 13.44
CA GLU A 14 -9.48 -12.84 14.43
C GLU A 14 -10.81 -12.10 14.52
N THR A 15 -10.75 -10.78 14.59
CA THR A 15 -11.95 -9.96 14.82
C THR A 15 -12.61 -9.49 13.54
N HIS A 16 -11.90 -9.56 12.41
CA HIS A 16 -12.31 -9.04 11.10
C HIS A 16 -12.49 -7.52 11.06
N GLU A 17 -11.98 -6.84 12.06
CA GLU A 17 -11.96 -5.37 12.05
C GLU A 17 -11.03 -4.89 10.96
N ILE A 18 -11.49 -3.91 10.17
CA ILE A 18 -10.74 -3.37 9.03
C ILE A 18 -10.32 -1.94 9.33
N TYR A 19 -9.05 -1.66 9.07
CA TYR A 19 -8.50 -0.31 9.16
C TYR A 19 -8.12 0.16 7.76
N LYS A 20 -8.49 1.39 7.46
CA LYS A 20 -8.19 2.02 6.18
C LYS A 20 -7.13 3.10 6.38
N SER A 21 -6.15 3.13 5.50
CA SER A 21 -5.14 4.18 5.54
C SER A 21 -5.70 5.52 5.08
N LYS A 22 -5.02 6.58 5.48
CA LYS A 22 -5.30 7.92 5.00
C LYS A 22 -4.00 8.53 4.49
N SER A 23 -4.11 9.49 3.59
CA SER A 23 -2.96 10.23 3.11
C SER A 23 -2.55 11.27 4.15
N LEU A 24 -1.26 11.50 4.27
CA LEU A 24 -0.77 12.59 5.09
C LEU A 24 -1.04 13.91 4.40
N ASN A 25 -1.30 14.93 5.19
CA ASN A 25 -1.57 16.26 4.67
C ASN A 25 -0.36 16.76 3.85
N GLY A 26 -0.60 17.09 2.59
CA GLY A 26 0.46 17.50 1.67
C GLY A 26 1.36 16.38 1.19
N MET A 27 1.04 15.14 1.50
CA MET A 27 1.85 13.98 1.14
C MET A 27 0.96 12.87 0.59
N SER A 28 0.39 13.10 -0.59
CA SER A 28 -0.62 12.21 -1.16
C SER A 28 -0.11 10.81 -1.49
N ASN A 29 1.19 10.62 -1.58
CA ASN A 29 1.78 9.32 -1.91
C ASN A 29 2.08 8.47 -0.67
N ASN A 30 1.70 8.93 0.50
CA ASN A 30 1.96 8.21 1.73
C ASN A 30 0.66 7.73 2.35
N ALA A 31 0.62 6.46 2.72
CA ALA A 31 -0.51 5.85 3.40
C ALA A 31 -0.15 5.64 4.86
N VAL A 32 -1.01 6.09 5.75
CA VAL A 32 -0.79 5.99 7.19
C VAL A 32 -2.02 5.37 7.84
N ILE A 33 -1.80 4.42 8.73
CA ILE A 33 -2.85 3.87 9.57
C ILE A 33 -2.45 4.12 11.01
N GLU A 34 -3.33 4.76 11.76
CA GLU A 34 -3.06 5.13 13.15
C GLU A 34 -3.94 4.33 14.12
N ASN A 35 -3.44 4.14 15.33
CA ASN A 35 -4.21 3.55 16.42
C ASN A 35 -4.73 2.15 16.14
N VAL A 36 -3.87 1.31 15.57
CA VAL A 36 -4.20 -0.08 15.28
C VAL A 36 -4.04 -0.90 16.54
N SER A 37 -5.06 -1.66 16.90
CA SER A 37 -5.00 -2.57 18.04
C SER A 37 -3.98 -3.67 17.79
N ALA A 38 -3.31 -4.12 18.84
CA ALA A 38 -2.37 -5.23 18.71
C ALA A 38 -3.09 -6.49 18.22
N GLY A 39 -2.42 -7.27 17.39
CA GLY A 39 -2.98 -8.50 16.85
C GLY A 39 -2.33 -8.91 15.55
N LEU A 40 -2.93 -9.90 14.90
CA LEU A 40 -2.48 -10.40 13.62
C LEU A 40 -3.38 -9.85 12.51
N TYR A 41 -2.76 -9.38 11.45
CA TYR A 41 -3.47 -8.70 10.37
C TYR A 41 -3.04 -9.21 9.02
N GLU A 42 -3.88 -8.98 8.03
CA GLU A 42 -3.57 -9.20 6.61
C GLU A 42 -3.86 -7.92 5.85
N VAL A 43 -3.07 -7.65 4.80
CA VAL A 43 -3.42 -6.59 3.86
C VAL A 43 -4.52 -7.16 2.97
N CYS A 44 -5.73 -6.65 3.11
CA CYS A 44 -6.88 -7.23 2.43
C CYS A 44 -7.27 -6.48 1.16
N ARG A 45 -6.79 -5.26 0.99
CA ARG A 45 -7.11 -4.47 -0.20
C ARG A 45 -6.11 -3.35 -0.38
N VAL A 46 -5.78 -3.05 -1.63
CA VAL A 46 -4.99 -1.89 -1.99
C VAL A 46 -5.65 -1.17 -3.15
N GLU A 47 -5.65 0.16 -3.12
CA GLU A 47 -6.16 1.00 -4.19
C GLU A 47 -5.07 1.96 -4.59
N ILE A 48 -4.78 2.04 -5.87
CA ILE A 48 -3.67 2.85 -6.39
C ILE A 48 -4.18 3.71 -7.54
N PRO A 49 -3.95 5.02 -7.49
CA PRO A 49 -4.30 5.89 -8.61
C PRO A 49 -3.28 5.81 -9.73
N PHE A 50 -3.75 5.86 -10.95
CA PHE A 50 -2.92 5.98 -12.15
C PHE A 50 -3.56 7.02 -13.06
N GLY A 51 -2.99 8.22 -13.08
CA GLY A 51 -3.60 9.30 -13.83
C GLY A 51 -5.00 9.57 -13.33
N ASP A 52 -5.99 9.42 -14.22
CA ASP A 52 -7.40 9.57 -13.87
C ASP A 52 -8.09 8.24 -13.55
N LYS A 53 -7.32 7.16 -13.45
CA LYS A 53 -7.83 5.82 -13.17
C LYS A 53 -7.42 5.35 -11.79
N TRP A 54 -8.17 4.40 -11.26
CA TRP A 54 -7.86 3.71 -10.02
C TRP A 54 -7.77 2.22 -10.28
N PHE A 55 -6.72 1.61 -9.75
CA PHE A 55 -6.59 0.17 -9.74
C PHE A 55 -6.80 -0.33 -8.33
N MET A 56 -7.57 -1.38 -8.19
CA MET A 56 -7.88 -1.99 -6.90
C MET A 56 -7.55 -3.46 -6.94
N ASN A 57 -6.98 -3.96 -5.86
CA ASN A 57 -6.69 -5.39 -5.73
C ASN A 57 -7.05 -5.86 -4.32
N ASP A 58 -7.83 -6.92 -4.23
CA ASP A 58 -8.18 -7.60 -2.97
C ASP A 58 -8.00 -9.11 -3.11
N SER A 59 -7.09 -9.53 -3.97
CA SER A 59 -6.87 -10.93 -4.31
C SER A 59 -6.06 -11.68 -3.24
N PRO A 60 -6.09 -13.02 -3.28
CA PRO A 60 -5.20 -13.81 -2.43
C PRO A 60 -3.72 -13.52 -2.66
N GLU A 61 -3.34 -13.13 -3.88
CA GLU A 61 -1.96 -12.76 -4.21
C GLU A 61 -1.48 -11.56 -3.40
N LEU A 62 -2.37 -10.60 -3.16
CA LEU A 62 -2.04 -9.45 -2.30
C LEU A 62 -1.73 -9.90 -0.88
N LYS A 63 -2.56 -10.78 -0.33
CA LYS A 63 -2.34 -11.32 1.00
C LYS A 63 -1.03 -12.10 1.09
N SER A 64 -0.73 -12.88 0.07
CA SER A 64 0.52 -13.65 0.02
C SER A 64 1.74 -12.74 -0.11
N PHE A 65 1.60 -11.64 -0.84
CA PHE A 65 2.69 -10.70 -1.03
C PHE A 65 3.16 -10.11 0.29
N PHE A 66 2.24 -9.64 1.11
CA PHE A 66 2.59 -9.06 2.41
C PHE A 66 2.74 -10.09 3.52
N GLY A 67 2.00 -11.19 3.44
CA GLY A 67 1.94 -12.18 4.51
C GLY A 67 1.18 -11.66 5.72
N THR A 68 1.26 -12.41 6.80
CA THR A 68 0.63 -12.01 8.07
C THR A 68 1.46 -10.95 8.75
N LEU A 69 0.80 -9.88 9.19
CA LEU A 69 1.43 -8.77 9.90
C LEU A 69 1.16 -8.93 11.39
N GLU A 70 2.21 -9.00 12.17
CA GLU A 70 2.09 -9.00 13.63
C GLU A 70 2.25 -7.58 14.14
N ILE A 71 1.16 -7.02 14.69
CA ILE A 71 1.17 -5.67 15.26
C ILE A 71 1.25 -5.79 16.76
N ARG A 72 2.35 -5.32 17.34
CA ARG A 72 2.58 -5.36 18.79
C ARG A 72 2.16 -4.07 19.44
N PRO A 73 1.83 -4.11 20.74
CA PRO A 73 1.50 -2.87 21.46
C PRO A 73 2.70 -1.91 21.48
N ASN A 74 2.39 -0.63 21.47
CA ASN A 74 3.39 0.43 21.62
C ASN A 74 4.54 0.35 20.63
N THR A 75 4.27 -0.14 19.42
CA THR A 75 5.27 -0.32 18.38
C THR A 75 4.80 0.37 17.11
N ASN A 76 5.69 1.11 16.48
CA ASN A 76 5.42 1.78 15.22
C ASN A 76 6.15 1.05 14.09
N TYR A 77 5.50 0.95 12.94
CA TYR A 77 6.01 0.17 11.81
C TYR A 77 6.14 1.02 10.56
N PHE A 78 7.15 0.71 9.76
CA PHE A 78 7.30 1.26 8.43
C PHE A 78 7.24 0.10 7.43
N MET A 79 6.24 0.13 6.57
CA MET A 79 6.01 -0.97 5.62
C MET A 79 6.88 -0.88 4.36
N GLY A 80 7.57 0.24 4.17
CA GLY A 80 8.44 0.38 3.02
C GLY A 80 7.88 1.32 1.96
N LYS A 81 8.68 1.50 0.92
CA LYS A 81 8.35 2.32 -0.24
C LYS A 81 8.13 1.40 -1.43
N TYR A 82 7.04 1.60 -2.14
CA TYR A 82 6.61 0.71 -3.22
C TYR A 82 6.51 1.45 -4.54
N LEU A 83 6.68 0.68 -5.61
CA LEU A 83 6.56 1.18 -6.98
C LEU A 83 5.46 0.40 -7.69
N SER A 84 4.73 1.11 -8.52
CA SER A 84 3.80 0.51 -9.46
C SER A 84 4.28 0.82 -10.86
N THR A 85 4.54 -0.21 -11.64
CA THR A 85 5.08 -0.05 -12.99
C THR A 85 4.22 -0.76 -14.01
N PHE A 86 4.09 -0.16 -15.18
CA PHE A 86 3.46 -0.82 -16.31
C PHE A 86 4.47 -1.72 -17.00
N GLN A 87 4.01 -2.88 -17.43
CA GLN A 87 4.79 -3.74 -18.29
C GLN A 87 3.88 -4.51 -19.24
N GLY A 88 4.49 -5.09 -20.28
CA GLY A 88 3.74 -5.82 -21.29
C GLY A 88 3.39 -4.97 -22.48
N LYS A 89 2.65 -5.59 -23.40
CA LYS A 89 2.25 -4.98 -24.67
C LYS A 89 0.91 -4.28 -24.50
N ILE A 90 0.58 -3.44 -25.49
CA ILE A 90 -0.72 -2.73 -25.49
C ILE A 90 -1.90 -3.70 -25.34
N SER A 91 -1.81 -4.86 -25.98
CA SER A 91 -2.87 -5.87 -25.93
C SER A 91 -2.95 -6.61 -24.61
N ASN A 92 -1.89 -6.56 -23.82
CA ASN A 92 -1.85 -7.29 -22.56
C ASN A 92 -0.88 -6.58 -21.61
N ARG A 93 -1.40 -5.62 -20.86
CA ARG A 93 -0.62 -4.84 -19.92
C ARG A 93 -0.86 -5.29 -18.50
N GLN A 94 0.17 -5.17 -17.71
CA GLN A 94 0.12 -5.47 -16.29
C GLN A 94 0.63 -4.27 -15.50
N VAL A 95 0.04 -4.07 -14.33
CA VAL A 95 0.58 -3.16 -13.32
C VAL A 95 1.28 -4.02 -12.28
N LEU A 96 2.58 -3.87 -12.20
CA LEU A 96 3.39 -4.62 -11.26
C LEU A 96 3.63 -3.77 -10.02
N PHE A 97 3.32 -4.33 -8.86
CA PHE A 97 3.53 -3.66 -7.58
C PHE A 97 4.72 -4.32 -6.88
N SER A 98 5.73 -3.54 -6.53
CA SER A 98 6.95 -4.08 -5.97
C SER A 98 7.54 -3.16 -4.91
N LEU A 99 8.29 -3.75 -3.99
CA LEU A 99 9.00 -2.99 -2.98
C LEU A 99 10.19 -2.29 -3.62
N GLU A 100 10.29 -0.98 -3.40
CA GLU A 100 11.47 -0.22 -3.80
C GLU A 100 12.53 -0.26 -2.71
N GLY A 101 12.14 -0.14 -1.46
CA GLY A 101 13.08 -0.18 -0.36
C GLY A 101 12.46 0.26 0.96
N HIS A 102 13.31 0.29 1.98
CA HIS A 102 12.91 0.67 3.35
C HIS A 102 13.62 1.92 3.84
N VAL A 103 14.07 2.78 2.92
CA VAL A 103 14.59 4.09 3.30
C VAL A 103 13.41 5.04 3.42
N MET A 104 13.18 5.52 4.62
CA MET A 104 12.06 6.41 4.89
C MET A 104 12.29 7.77 4.24
N PRO A 105 11.32 8.29 3.44
CA PRO A 105 11.46 9.60 2.82
C PRO A 105 11.61 10.71 3.86
N GLU A 106 12.38 11.73 3.51
CA GLU A 106 12.67 12.84 4.42
C GLU A 106 11.41 13.55 4.91
N LYS A 107 10.45 13.76 4.03
CA LYS A 107 9.18 14.40 4.40
C LYS A 107 8.41 13.58 5.43
N LEU A 108 8.46 12.28 5.31
CA LEU A 108 7.82 11.39 6.27
C LEU A 108 8.53 11.44 7.61
N ILE A 109 9.85 11.47 7.61
CA ILE A 109 10.65 11.59 8.83
C ILE A 109 10.28 12.89 9.56
N LYS A 110 10.18 13.99 8.83
CA LYS A 110 9.80 15.28 9.42
C LYS A 110 8.40 15.22 10.03
N PHE A 111 7.47 14.59 9.35
CA PHE A 111 6.11 14.44 9.85
C PHE A 111 6.10 13.64 11.16
N ILE A 112 6.81 12.51 11.18
CA ILE A 112 6.90 11.63 12.35
C ILE A 112 7.52 12.38 13.53
N ASN A 113 8.60 13.11 13.30
CA ASN A 113 9.26 13.87 14.34
C ASN A 113 8.36 14.98 14.89
N LYS A 114 7.56 15.61 14.04
CA LYS A 114 6.59 16.62 14.47
C LYS A 114 5.52 16.04 15.39
N LYS A 115 5.21 14.77 15.24
CA LYS A 115 4.24 14.09 16.11
C LYS A 115 4.86 13.66 17.44
N GLY A 116 6.13 13.96 17.66
CA GLY A 116 6.82 13.57 18.88
C GLY A 116 7.29 12.13 18.89
N LEU A 117 7.33 11.51 17.72
CA LEU A 117 7.79 10.13 17.57
C LEU A 117 9.21 10.11 16.99
N ASP A 118 9.90 9.00 17.20
CA ASP A 118 11.25 8.81 16.69
C ASP A 118 11.21 7.93 15.45
N ALA A 119 11.52 8.50 14.30
CA ALA A 119 11.49 7.77 13.03
C ALA A 119 12.47 6.58 13.05
N ASP A 120 13.59 6.68 13.75
CA ASP A 120 14.56 5.60 13.84
C ASP A 120 14.05 4.42 14.66
N GLY A 121 13.02 4.63 15.47
CA GLY A 121 12.43 3.58 16.28
C GLY A 121 11.37 2.76 15.55
N PHE A 122 11.07 3.08 14.30
CA PHE A 122 10.08 2.34 13.54
C PHE A 122 10.63 1.00 13.11
N VAL A 123 9.81 -0.06 13.28
CA VAL A 123 10.18 -1.42 12.92
C VAL A 123 9.78 -1.66 11.47
N PRO A 124 10.70 -2.15 10.63
CA PRO A 124 10.36 -2.41 9.23
C PRO A 124 9.49 -3.65 9.09
N ILE A 125 8.49 -3.56 8.23
CA ILE A 125 7.72 -4.71 7.77
C ILE A 125 8.10 -4.93 6.32
N LYS A 126 8.61 -6.12 6.02
CA LYS A 126 9.02 -6.47 4.66
C LYS A 126 8.02 -7.42 4.04
N PRO A 127 7.71 -7.25 2.74
CA PRO A 127 6.84 -8.20 2.06
C PRO A 127 7.53 -9.56 1.94
N LYS A 128 6.74 -10.60 1.73
CA LYS A 128 7.23 -11.97 1.58
C LYS A 128 7.70 -12.25 0.16
N GLU A 129 7.28 -11.45 -0.80
CA GLU A 129 7.60 -11.61 -2.21
C GLU A 129 8.14 -10.28 -2.74
N GLU A 130 8.86 -10.33 -3.87
CA GLU A 130 9.44 -9.12 -4.46
C GLU A 130 8.40 -8.26 -5.14
N SER A 131 7.42 -8.88 -5.76
CA SER A 131 6.39 -8.17 -6.51
C SER A 131 5.17 -9.06 -6.69
N PHE A 132 4.07 -8.43 -7.11
CA PHE A 132 2.91 -9.17 -7.58
C PHE A 132 2.19 -8.35 -8.63
N VAL A 133 1.37 -9.00 -9.45
CA VAL A 133 0.58 -8.33 -10.48
C VAL A 133 -0.65 -7.74 -9.82
N LEU A 134 -0.68 -6.41 -9.75
CA LEU A 134 -1.77 -5.68 -9.11
C LEU A 134 -3.00 -5.66 -9.99
N ALA A 135 -2.81 -5.51 -11.31
CA ALA A 135 -3.91 -5.42 -12.26
C ALA A 135 -3.44 -5.83 -13.65
N GLU A 136 -4.38 -6.33 -14.44
CA GLU A 136 -4.15 -6.64 -15.85
C GLU A 136 -5.22 -5.95 -16.66
N PHE A 137 -4.85 -5.43 -17.83
CA PHE A 137 -5.79 -4.75 -18.71
C PHE A 137 -5.26 -4.69 -20.13
N SER A 138 -6.13 -4.29 -21.05
CA SER A 138 -5.79 -4.10 -22.46
C SER A 138 -6.15 -2.70 -22.91
N ASP A 139 -5.23 -2.06 -23.63
CA ASP A 139 -5.46 -0.75 -24.23
C ASP A 139 -6.05 -0.86 -25.64
N VAL A 140 -6.17 -2.06 -26.19
CA VAL A 140 -6.57 -2.24 -27.57
C VAL A 140 -8.05 -1.96 -27.74
N GLY A 141 -8.34 -0.79 -28.30
CA GLY A 141 -9.68 -0.43 -28.76
C GLY A 141 -10.74 -0.28 -27.70
N LEU A 142 -10.42 -0.51 -26.45
CA LEU A 142 -11.43 -0.55 -25.39
C LEU A 142 -11.01 0.26 -24.19
N ARG A 143 -11.28 1.53 -24.22
CA ARG A 143 -10.99 2.39 -23.09
C ARG A 143 -11.74 2.01 -21.83
N ILE A 144 -12.95 1.47 -22.04
CA ILE A 144 -13.79 1.05 -20.92
C ILE A 144 -13.24 -0.16 -20.18
N SER A 145 -12.40 -0.94 -20.84
CA SER A 145 -11.83 -2.12 -20.20
C SER A 145 -10.81 -1.78 -19.11
N ILE A 146 -10.43 -0.53 -19.01
CA ILE A 146 -9.47 -0.07 -18.00
C ILE A 146 -10.15 0.27 -16.70
N GLU A 147 -11.44 0.41 -16.72
CA GLU A 147 -12.20 0.76 -15.51
C GLU A 147 -12.29 -0.45 -14.58
N LEU A 148 -11.94 -0.23 -13.36
CA LEU A 148 -11.96 -1.29 -12.34
C LEU A 148 -12.92 -0.95 -11.22
#